data_a8dbc1f2d312fe999d16e73891291a11
#
_entry.id   a8dbc1f2d312fe999d16e73891291a11
#
_cell.length_a   1.000
_cell.length_b   1.000
_cell.length_c   1.000
_cell.angle_alpha   90.00
_cell.angle_beta   90.00
_cell.angle_gamma   90.00
#
_symmetry.space_group_name_H-M   'P 1'
#
loop_
_entity.id
_entity.type
_entity.pdbx_description
1 polymer ?
#
loop_
_entity_poly.entity_id
_entity_poly.type
_entity_poly.pdbx_seq_one_letter_code
_entity_poly.pdbx_strand_id
1 'polypeptide(L)'
;GKRKMVAVLYLKNSWDWSGGYGFYLEHAGMGKAPRPNEDGYPAFMNFVSQYASCQKAHELFYNYVRFILTRTNRYTKKKYKDDPAIMSWQIGNEPRAFSKEALPAFEKWLAEASKLIRSLDKNHLSSIGSEGSWGCENDIQCYERICADKNIDYCNIHLWPYNWSWARPDHLIEDLGVAFKNTK
;
A
#
# COMPACT_ATOMS: atom_id res chain seq x y z
N GLY A 1 29.81 10.06 -14.38
CA GLY A 1 28.87 11.13 -14.09
C GLY A 1 28.09 10.83 -12.82
N LYS A 2 27.98 11.79 -11.94
CA LYS A 2 27.20 11.64 -10.70
C LYS A 2 25.70 11.63 -11.05
N ARG A 3 25.13 10.47 -11.25
CA ARG A 3 23.67 10.33 -11.43
C ARG A 3 23.01 10.53 -10.06
N LYS A 4 22.12 11.50 -9.96
CA LYS A 4 21.23 11.62 -8.82
C LYS A 4 20.08 10.61 -9.02
N MET A 5 19.91 9.69 -8.07
CA MET A 5 18.78 8.78 -8.02
C MET A 5 17.91 9.18 -6.84
N VAL A 6 16.61 9.10 -7.01
CA VAL A 6 15.64 9.26 -5.94
C VAL A 6 14.83 7.98 -5.80
N ALA A 7 14.41 7.69 -4.57
CA ALA A 7 13.68 6.47 -4.25
C ALA A 7 12.25 6.79 -3.81
N VAL A 8 11.32 5.98 -4.26
CA VAL A 8 10.00 5.84 -3.67
C VAL A 8 10.04 4.59 -2.79
N LEU A 9 9.68 4.72 -1.53
CA LEU A 9 9.78 3.64 -0.56
C LEU A 9 8.39 3.27 -0.03
N TYR A 10 7.98 2.02 -0.20
CA TYR A 10 6.79 1.52 0.47
C TYR A 10 7.12 0.99 1.88
N LEU A 11 6.22 1.23 2.82
CA LEU A 11 6.44 0.94 4.23
C LEU A 11 6.03 -0.48 4.65
N LYS A 12 5.17 -1.12 3.89
CA LYS A 12 4.74 -2.51 4.10
C LYS A 12 4.20 -3.12 2.80
N ASN A 13 3.95 -4.42 2.83
CA ASN A 13 3.22 -5.11 1.76
C ASN A 13 1.83 -5.53 2.26
N SER A 14 0.89 -5.78 1.36
CA SER A 14 -0.40 -6.40 1.69
C SER A 14 -0.33 -7.92 1.57
N TRP A 15 0.49 -8.39 0.65
CA TRP A 15 0.74 -9.79 0.39
C TRP A 15 1.71 -10.40 1.42
N ASP A 16 2.00 -11.67 1.34
CA ASP A 16 2.87 -12.40 2.28
C ASP A 16 4.36 -12.05 2.16
N TRP A 17 4.76 -11.33 1.13
CA TRP A 17 6.14 -10.87 0.96
C TRP A 17 6.47 -9.72 1.92
N SER A 18 7.71 -9.67 2.36
CA SER A 18 8.28 -8.54 3.10
C SER A 18 7.45 -8.11 4.32
N GLY A 19 6.87 -9.05 5.04
CA GLY A 19 6.07 -8.76 6.22
C GLY A 19 4.71 -8.13 5.90
N GLY A 20 3.93 -8.79 5.06
CA GLY A 20 2.58 -8.39 4.67
C GLY A 20 1.56 -8.31 5.82
N TYR A 21 0.29 -8.13 5.49
CA TYR A 21 -0.78 -8.03 6.51
C TYR A 21 -0.82 -9.24 7.45
N GLY A 22 -0.54 -10.44 6.91
CA GLY A 22 -0.49 -11.66 7.72
C GLY A 22 0.50 -11.58 8.86
N PHE A 23 1.70 -11.04 8.62
CA PHE A 23 2.71 -10.83 9.67
C PHE A 23 2.19 -9.97 10.82
N TYR A 24 1.54 -8.85 10.51
CA TYR A 24 0.99 -7.97 11.55
C TYR A 24 -0.16 -8.61 12.32
N LEU A 25 -1.02 -9.38 11.64
CA LEU A 25 -2.12 -10.10 12.28
C LEU A 25 -1.63 -11.21 13.20
N GLU A 26 -0.62 -11.99 12.76
CA GLU A 26 0.02 -13.00 13.63
C GLU A 26 0.58 -12.37 14.91
N HIS A 27 1.32 -11.27 14.79
CA HIS A 27 1.89 -10.57 15.93
C HIS A 27 0.84 -9.81 16.77
N ALA A 28 -0.32 -9.55 16.21
CA ALA A 28 -1.49 -9.07 16.94
C ALA A 28 -2.20 -10.19 17.73
N GLY A 29 -1.85 -11.45 17.50
CA GLY A 29 -2.43 -12.61 18.19
C GLY A 29 -3.64 -13.22 17.47
N MET A 30 -3.82 -12.92 16.17
CA MET A 30 -4.95 -13.43 15.38
C MET A 30 -4.77 -14.88 14.87
N GLY A 31 -3.67 -15.53 15.23
CA GLY A 31 -3.31 -16.85 14.73
C GLY A 31 -2.33 -16.80 13.55
N LYS A 32 -1.96 -17.97 13.02
CA LYS A 32 -1.02 -18.11 11.90
C LYS A 32 -1.71 -17.74 10.59
N ALA A 33 -1.08 -16.85 9.80
CA ALA A 33 -1.59 -16.46 8.50
C ALA A 33 -1.44 -17.63 7.49
N PRO A 34 -2.48 -17.91 6.71
CA PRO A 34 -2.37 -18.81 5.57
C PRO A 34 -1.34 -18.30 4.56
N ARG A 35 -0.71 -19.21 3.84
CA ARG A 35 0.23 -18.89 2.76
C ARG A 35 -0.42 -19.11 1.42
N PRO A 36 -0.40 -18.14 0.48
CA PRO A 36 -1.07 -18.30 -0.81
C PRO A 36 -0.67 -19.56 -1.57
N ASN A 37 0.62 -19.92 -1.53
CA ASN A 37 1.15 -21.07 -2.26
C ASN A 37 0.88 -22.44 -1.60
N GLU A 38 0.56 -22.46 -0.29
CA GLU A 38 0.31 -23.68 0.48
C GLU A 38 -1.18 -23.89 0.74
N ASP A 39 -1.87 -22.83 1.16
CA ASP A 39 -3.26 -22.84 1.62
C ASP A 39 -4.24 -22.25 0.59
N GLY A 40 -3.70 -21.64 -0.48
CA GLY A 40 -4.45 -20.98 -1.53
C GLY A 40 -4.79 -19.50 -1.24
N TYR A 41 -4.92 -18.73 -2.33
CA TYR A 41 -5.26 -17.31 -2.27
C TYR A 41 -6.56 -17.00 -1.54
N PRO A 42 -7.67 -17.77 -1.70
CA PRO A 42 -8.91 -17.49 -0.99
C PRO A 42 -8.76 -17.55 0.54
N ALA A 43 -8.05 -18.54 1.06
CA ALA A 43 -7.80 -18.65 2.51
C ALA A 43 -6.96 -17.48 3.03
N PHE A 44 -5.90 -17.13 2.29
CA PHE A 44 -5.06 -15.97 2.60
C PHE A 44 -5.86 -14.67 2.60
N MET A 45 -6.60 -14.37 1.52
CA MET A 45 -7.36 -13.12 1.40
C MET A 45 -8.43 -12.98 2.47
N ASN A 46 -9.15 -14.07 2.79
CA ASN A 46 -10.12 -14.08 3.87
C ASN A 46 -9.47 -13.77 5.23
N PHE A 47 -8.30 -14.32 5.52
CA PHE A 47 -7.59 -14.04 6.76
C PHE A 47 -7.10 -12.60 6.82
N VAL A 48 -6.45 -12.10 5.76
CA VAL A 48 -5.83 -10.77 5.76
C VAL A 48 -6.82 -9.62 5.64
N SER A 49 -8.06 -9.86 5.20
CA SER A 49 -9.13 -8.85 5.22
C SER A 49 -9.40 -8.30 6.64
N GLN A 50 -9.13 -9.10 7.66
CA GLN A 50 -9.25 -8.69 9.08
C GLN A 50 -8.27 -7.59 9.46
N TYR A 51 -7.20 -7.39 8.67
CA TYR A 51 -6.23 -6.33 8.94
C TYR A 51 -6.88 -4.95 9.00
N ALA A 52 -7.83 -4.68 8.11
CA ALA A 52 -8.52 -3.39 8.04
C ALA A 52 -9.14 -2.94 9.38
N SER A 53 -9.56 -3.90 10.23
CA SER A 53 -10.22 -3.64 11.52
C SER A 53 -9.35 -3.95 12.73
N CYS A 54 -8.14 -4.50 12.53
CA CYS A 54 -7.30 -4.96 13.63
C CYS A 54 -6.44 -3.84 14.20
N GLN A 55 -6.97 -3.11 15.21
CA GLN A 55 -6.29 -2.01 15.89
C GLN A 55 -4.86 -2.35 16.32
N LYS A 56 -4.66 -3.54 16.92
CA LYS A 56 -3.34 -3.97 17.41
C LYS A 56 -2.34 -4.17 16.26
N ALA A 57 -2.79 -4.66 15.11
CA ALA A 57 -1.96 -4.77 13.91
C ALA A 57 -1.58 -3.38 13.36
N HIS A 58 -2.52 -2.42 13.40
CA HIS A 58 -2.23 -1.03 13.04
C HIS A 58 -1.21 -0.40 13.97
N GLU A 59 -1.29 -0.61 15.28
CA GLU A 59 -0.32 -0.07 16.24
C GLU A 59 1.09 -0.60 15.99
N LEU A 60 1.24 -1.89 15.67
CA LEU A 60 2.53 -2.48 15.29
C LEU A 60 3.08 -1.81 14.02
N PHE A 61 2.23 -1.61 13.01
CA PHE A 61 2.61 -0.90 11.79
C PHE A 61 2.98 0.56 12.07
N TYR A 62 2.22 1.29 12.87
CA TYR A 62 2.50 2.69 13.21
C TYR A 62 3.83 2.83 13.98
N ASN A 63 4.17 1.88 14.84
CA ASN A 63 5.46 1.85 15.51
C ASN A 63 6.62 1.63 14.52
N TYR A 64 6.43 0.76 13.53
CA TYR A 64 7.39 0.57 12.45
C TYR A 64 7.55 1.85 11.60
N VAL A 65 6.45 2.52 11.24
CA VAL A 65 6.49 3.80 10.52
C VAL A 65 7.30 4.84 11.29
N ARG A 66 7.02 5.02 12.59
CA ARG A 66 7.80 5.94 13.45
C ARG A 66 9.27 5.58 13.45
N PHE A 67 9.60 4.32 13.61
CA PHE A 67 10.98 3.85 13.61
C PHE A 67 11.69 4.17 12.29
N ILE A 68 11.10 3.80 11.14
CA ILE A 68 11.74 3.98 9.83
C ILE A 68 11.94 5.46 9.50
N LEU A 69 10.92 6.30 9.65
CA LEU A 69 11.03 7.70 9.26
C LEU A 69 12.03 8.46 10.14
N THR A 70 12.13 8.11 11.43
CA THR A 70 12.97 8.84 12.38
C THR A 70 14.37 8.27 12.58
N ARG A 71 14.63 7.02 12.10
CA ARG A 71 15.96 6.42 12.26
C ARG A 71 17.02 7.16 11.45
N THR A 72 18.22 7.19 12.00
CA THR A 72 19.38 7.77 11.33
C THR A 72 20.06 6.71 10.46
N ASN A 73 20.29 7.03 9.20
CA ASN A 73 21.07 6.21 8.29
C ASN A 73 22.54 6.16 8.77
N ARG A 74 23.07 4.96 8.97
CA ARG A 74 24.43 4.79 9.50
C ARG A 74 25.53 5.29 8.57
N TYR A 75 25.26 5.38 7.27
CA TYR A 75 26.22 5.84 6.27
C TYR A 75 26.15 7.34 6.04
N THR A 76 24.93 7.86 5.79
CA THR A 76 24.73 9.29 5.48
C THR A 76 24.63 10.17 6.72
N LYS A 77 24.42 9.58 7.91
CA LYS A 77 24.17 10.26 9.20
C LYS A 77 22.92 11.14 9.19
N LYS A 78 22.07 11.04 8.17
CA LYS A 78 20.78 11.73 8.07
C LYS A 78 19.66 10.84 8.57
N LYS A 79 18.62 11.43 9.12
CA LYS A 79 17.35 10.71 9.33
C LYS A 79 16.71 10.45 7.98
N TYR A 80 15.98 9.35 7.83
CA TYR A 80 15.35 9.04 6.54
C TYR A 80 14.36 10.12 6.11
N LYS A 81 13.60 10.69 7.04
CA LYS A 81 12.71 11.83 6.77
C LYS A 81 13.40 13.12 6.33
N ASP A 82 14.73 13.19 6.40
CA ASP A 82 15.54 14.35 6.02
C ASP A 82 16.50 14.00 4.87
N ASP A 83 16.38 12.81 4.26
CA ASP A 83 17.28 12.34 3.22
C ASP A 83 16.74 12.71 1.82
N PRO A 84 17.39 13.65 1.10
CA PRO A 84 16.92 14.11 -0.20
C PRO A 84 16.99 13.04 -1.31
N ALA A 85 17.51 11.86 -1.03
CA ALA A 85 17.44 10.71 -1.95
C ALA A 85 16.08 10.01 -1.90
N ILE A 86 15.26 10.28 -0.89
CA ILE A 86 13.87 9.80 -0.82
C ILE A 86 12.98 10.85 -1.45
N MET A 87 12.15 10.45 -2.41
CA MET A 87 11.15 11.30 -3.03
C MET A 87 9.81 11.19 -2.33
N SER A 88 9.42 9.97 -2.00
CA SER A 88 8.08 9.68 -1.51
C SER A 88 8.04 8.46 -0.61
N TRP A 89 7.11 8.49 0.35
CA TRP A 89 6.65 7.35 1.13
C TRP A 89 5.35 6.82 0.56
N GLN A 90 5.29 5.52 0.32
CA GLN A 90 4.04 4.83 0.05
C GLN A 90 3.61 4.07 1.31
N ILE A 91 2.33 4.18 1.70
CA ILE A 91 1.79 3.47 2.87
C ILE A 91 2.04 1.98 2.75
N GLY A 92 1.86 1.43 1.57
CA GLY A 92 2.17 0.04 1.29
C GLY A 92 2.41 -0.23 -0.19
N ASN A 93 2.88 -1.44 -0.49
CA ASN A 93 2.77 -2.00 -1.81
C ASN A 93 1.41 -2.69 -1.91
N GLU A 94 0.59 -2.18 -2.82
CA GLU A 94 -0.74 -2.71 -3.11
C GLU A 94 -1.65 -2.86 -1.87
N PRO A 95 -1.85 -1.79 -1.06
CA PRO A 95 -2.84 -1.85 0.00
C PRO A 95 -4.21 -2.21 -0.56
N ARG A 96 -4.83 -3.20 0.04
CA ARG A 96 -6.10 -3.74 -0.42
C ARG A 96 -7.00 -4.11 0.75
N ALA A 97 -8.31 -3.93 0.56
CA ALA A 97 -9.31 -4.27 1.56
C ALA A 97 -9.53 -5.78 1.69
N PHE A 98 -9.38 -6.53 0.60
CA PHE A 98 -9.61 -7.98 0.47
C PHE A 98 -11.06 -8.43 0.73
N SER A 99 -11.96 -7.51 1.05
CA SER A 99 -13.40 -7.74 1.05
C SER A 99 -14.15 -6.40 1.00
N LYS A 100 -15.38 -6.41 0.48
CA LYS A 100 -16.23 -5.22 0.42
C LYS A 100 -16.64 -4.72 1.81
N GLU A 101 -16.86 -5.64 2.72
CA GLU A 101 -17.23 -5.35 4.11
C GLU A 101 -16.10 -4.62 4.85
N ALA A 102 -14.86 -4.85 4.46
CA ALA A 102 -13.69 -4.21 5.05
C ALA A 102 -13.45 -2.78 4.55
N LEU A 103 -14.08 -2.34 3.45
CA LEU A 103 -13.80 -1.04 2.83
C LEU A 103 -13.88 0.15 3.80
N PRO A 104 -14.92 0.31 4.63
CA PRO A 104 -14.97 1.47 5.55
C PRO A 104 -13.82 1.50 6.55
N ALA A 105 -13.44 0.36 7.08
CA ALA A 105 -12.31 0.23 8.01
C ALA A 105 -10.98 0.43 7.28
N PHE A 106 -10.85 -0.02 6.06
CA PHE A 106 -9.69 0.17 5.19
C PHE A 106 -9.45 1.64 4.86
N GLU A 107 -10.48 2.38 4.43
CA GLU A 107 -10.41 3.83 4.19
C GLU A 107 -9.95 4.56 5.46
N LYS A 108 -10.55 4.24 6.61
CA LYS A 108 -10.17 4.83 7.90
C LYS A 108 -8.70 4.56 8.25
N TRP A 109 -8.25 3.32 8.10
CA TRP A 109 -6.86 2.95 8.37
C TRP A 109 -5.88 3.71 7.46
N LEU A 110 -6.18 3.84 6.16
CA LEU A 110 -5.33 4.60 5.23
C LEU A 110 -5.25 6.08 5.60
N ALA A 111 -6.37 6.69 6.00
CA ALA A 111 -6.40 8.08 6.47
C ALA A 111 -5.59 8.29 7.76
N GLU A 112 -5.63 7.34 8.70
CA GLU A 112 -4.81 7.38 9.91
C GLU A 112 -3.32 7.20 9.60
N ALA A 113 -2.97 6.27 8.70
CA ALA A 113 -1.59 6.02 8.27
C ALA A 113 -1.00 7.24 7.54
N SER A 114 -1.73 7.83 6.60
CA SER A 114 -1.29 9.03 5.87
C SER A 114 -1.08 10.21 6.82
N LYS A 115 -2.01 10.42 7.76
CA LYS A 115 -1.89 11.45 8.80
C LYS A 115 -0.64 11.25 9.68
N LEU A 116 -0.34 10.00 10.06
CA LEU A 116 0.86 9.69 10.84
C LEU A 116 2.12 10.01 10.04
N ILE A 117 2.23 9.56 8.78
CA ILE A 117 3.38 9.86 7.91
C ILE A 117 3.57 11.37 7.80
N ARG A 118 2.52 12.12 7.48
CA ARG A 118 2.55 13.58 7.34
C ARG A 118 2.93 14.29 8.64
N SER A 119 2.59 13.75 9.80
CA SER A 119 2.97 14.30 11.10
C SER A 119 4.46 14.17 11.40
N LEU A 120 5.09 13.10 10.89
CA LEU A 120 6.50 12.80 11.11
C LEU A 120 7.42 13.42 10.05
N ASP A 121 6.91 13.53 8.83
CA ASP A 121 7.67 13.98 7.66
C ASP A 121 6.85 14.98 6.84
N LYS A 122 7.37 16.20 6.72
CA LYS A 122 6.78 17.28 5.92
C LYS A 122 7.61 17.60 4.68
N ASN A 123 8.70 16.87 4.47
CA ASN A 123 9.64 17.14 3.39
C ASN A 123 9.36 16.29 2.15
N HIS A 124 8.89 15.06 2.34
CA HIS A 124 8.69 14.10 1.26
C HIS A 124 7.23 13.96 0.89
N LEU A 125 6.99 13.55 -0.34
CA LEU A 125 5.65 13.21 -0.82
C LEU A 125 5.12 11.96 -0.13
N SER A 126 3.80 11.83 -0.07
CA SER A 126 3.10 10.67 0.45
C SER A 126 2.08 10.15 -0.56
N SER A 127 1.99 8.85 -0.69
CA SER A 127 1.06 8.16 -1.58
C SER A 127 0.59 6.85 -0.93
N ILE A 128 -0.45 6.27 -1.47
CA ILE A 128 -1.02 5.02 -0.97
C ILE A 128 -0.17 3.81 -1.38
N GLY A 129 0.30 3.78 -2.64
CA GLY A 129 0.91 2.61 -3.28
C GLY A 129 -0.11 1.64 -3.86
N SER A 130 -1.26 2.14 -4.31
CA SER A 130 -2.46 1.38 -4.66
C SER A 130 -2.41 0.74 -6.04
N GLU A 131 -3.22 -0.30 -6.23
CA GLU A 131 -3.61 -0.90 -7.52
C GLU A 131 -4.77 -0.14 -8.21
N GLY A 132 -5.13 1.05 -7.73
CA GLY A 132 -6.32 1.77 -8.20
C GLY A 132 -7.60 1.22 -7.56
N SER A 133 -8.71 1.22 -8.31
CA SER A 133 -9.99 0.70 -7.84
C SER A 133 -9.93 -0.79 -7.45
N TRP A 134 -8.98 -1.54 -8.01
CA TRP A 134 -8.78 -2.96 -7.68
C TRP A 134 -8.46 -3.17 -6.20
N GLY A 135 -7.65 -2.29 -5.60
CA GLY A 135 -7.36 -2.29 -4.16
C GLY A 135 -8.58 -1.97 -3.28
N CYS A 136 -9.60 -1.36 -3.87
CA CYS A 136 -10.89 -1.03 -3.27
C CYS A 136 -12.02 -1.97 -3.73
N GLU A 137 -11.73 -3.22 -4.03
CA GLU A 137 -12.72 -4.22 -4.48
C GLU A 137 -13.57 -3.74 -5.68
N ASN A 138 -12.95 -3.01 -6.61
CA ASN A 138 -13.54 -2.35 -7.77
C ASN A 138 -14.50 -1.19 -7.47
N ASP A 139 -14.49 -0.65 -6.26
CA ASP A 139 -15.19 0.59 -5.92
C ASP A 139 -14.32 1.80 -6.28
N ILE A 140 -14.61 2.43 -7.42
CA ILE A 140 -13.88 3.62 -7.88
C ILE A 140 -14.10 4.81 -6.95
N GLN A 141 -15.27 4.95 -6.35
CA GLN A 141 -15.58 6.06 -5.43
C GLN A 141 -14.78 5.94 -4.14
N CYS A 142 -14.58 4.71 -3.64
CA CYS A 142 -13.68 4.45 -2.53
C CYS A 142 -12.24 4.89 -2.88
N TYR A 143 -11.74 4.53 -4.04
CA TYR A 143 -10.41 4.93 -4.49
C TYR A 143 -10.27 6.45 -4.63
N GLU A 144 -11.28 7.13 -5.18
CA GLU A 144 -11.32 8.59 -5.29
C GLU A 144 -11.31 9.27 -3.91
N ARG A 145 -12.10 8.78 -2.95
CA ARG A 145 -12.10 9.32 -1.57
C ARG A 145 -10.74 9.17 -0.89
N ILE A 146 -10.11 8.00 -1.05
CA ILE A 146 -8.77 7.75 -0.48
C ILE A 146 -7.75 8.71 -1.11
N CYS A 147 -7.80 8.89 -2.43
CA CYS A 147 -6.93 9.80 -3.17
C CYS A 147 -7.15 11.27 -2.78
N ALA A 148 -8.35 11.64 -2.41
CA ALA A 148 -8.68 13.00 -1.98
C ALA A 148 -8.25 13.33 -0.53
N ASP A 149 -7.67 12.39 0.22
CA ASP A 149 -7.16 12.67 1.56
C ASP A 149 -6.06 13.73 1.50
N LYS A 150 -6.17 14.76 2.33
CA LYS A 150 -5.29 15.94 2.37
C LYS A 150 -3.81 15.60 2.70
N ASN A 151 -3.53 14.42 3.20
CA ASN A 151 -2.18 13.96 3.51
C ASN A 151 -1.58 13.12 2.37
N ILE A 152 -2.31 12.90 1.28
CA ILE A 152 -1.87 12.21 0.08
C ILE A 152 -1.54 13.26 -0.98
N ASP A 153 -0.33 13.22 -1.53
CA ASP A 153 0.15 14.20 -2.51
C ASP A 153 -0.10 13.75 -3.95
N TYR A 154 -0.14 12.46 -4.19
CA TYR A 154 -0.41 11.88 -5.51
C TYR A 154 -0.99 10.48 -5.40
N CYS A 155 -1.78 10.11 -6.39
CA CYS A 155 -2.27 8.75 -6.54
C CYS A 155 -1.44 7.97 -7.55
N ASN A 156 -1.39 6.68 -7.36
CA ASN A 156 -0.72 5.75 -8.26
C ASN A 156 -1.62 4.54 -8.48
N ILE A 157 -1.44 3.92 -9.61
CA ILE A 157 -2.07 2.65 -9.96
C ILE A 157 -1.00 1.65 -10.37
N HIS A 158 -1.23 0.38 -10.08
CA HIS A 158 -0.48 -0.73 -10.64
C HIS A 158 -1.37 -1.44 -11.66
N LEU A 159 -0.85 -1.68 -12.83
CA LEU A 159 -1.60 -2.30 -13.92
C LEU A 159 -0.94 -3.61 -14.31
N TRP A 160 -1.67 -4.69 -14.19
CA TRP A 160 -1.27 -6.04 -14.57
C TRP A 160 -2.20 -6.59 -15.67
N PRO A 161 -2.17 -6.02 -16.89
CA PRO A 161 -3.21 -6.27 -17.90
C PRO A 161 -3.39 -7.74 -18.23
N TYR A 162 -2.31 -8.50 -18.30
CA TYR A 162 -2.40 -9.94 -18.58
C TYR A 162 -2.92 -10.74 -17.39
N ASN A 163 -2.43 -10.43 -16.18
CA ASN A 163 -2.83 -11.12 -14.95
C ASN A 163 -4.31 -10.89 -14.63
N TRP A 164 -4.82 -9.70 -14.98
CA TRP A 164 -6.23 -9.34 -14.76
C TRP A 164 -7.11 -9.62 -15.97
N SER A 165 -6.56 -10.24 -17.01
CA SER A 165 -7.28 -10.55 -18.26
C SER A 165 -7.86 -9.31 -18.95
N TRP A 166 -7.25 -8.15 -18.75
CA TRP A 166 -7.65 -6.89 -19.39
C TRP A 166 -7.07 -6.74 -20.78
N ALA A 167 -5.99 -7.44 -21.09
CA ALA A 167 -5.32 -7.37 -22.36
C ALA A 167 -4.95 -8.76 -22.86
N ARG A 168 -5.02 -8.92 -24.18
CA ARG A 168 -4.55 -10.10 -24.89
C ARG A 168 -3.16 -9.81 -25.45
N PRO A 169 -2.27 -10.79 -25.54
CA PRO A 169 -0.90 -10.58 -26.02
C PRO A 169 -0.80 -9.92 -27.42
N ASP A 170 -1.75 -10.22 -28.29
CA ASP A 170 -1.83 -9.75 -29.67
C ASP A 170 -2.65 -8.45 -29.86
N HIS A 171 -3.32 -7.96 -28.81
CA HIS A 171 -4.16 -6.76 -28.81
C HIS A 171 -3.82 -5.78 -27.67
N LEU A 172 -2.59 -5.79 -27.20
CA LEU A 172 -2.18 -5.05 -25.98
C LEU A 172 -2.53 -3.56 -26.01
N ILE A 173 -2.26 -2.87 -27.14
CA ILE A 173 -2.48 -1.41 -27.23
C ILE A 173 -3.97 -1.07 -27.20
N GLU A 174 -4.79 -1.83 -27.90
CA GLU A 174 -6.25 -1.64 -27.94
C GLU A 174 -6.87 -1.90 -26.57
N ASP A 175 -6.50 -3.02 -25.93
CA ASP A 175 -7.05 -3.43 -24.65
C ASP A 175 -6.61 -2.50 -23.51
N LEU A 176 -5.37 -1.98 -23.51
CA LEU A 176 -4.92 -0.94 -22.59
C LEU A 176 -5.70 0.36 -22.76
N GLY A 177 -6.01 0.75 -24.00
CA GLY A 177 -6.85 1.92 -24.29
C GLY A 177 -8.23 1.84 -23.65
N VAL A 178 -8.83 0.65 -23.58
CA VAL A 178 -10.10 0.40 -22.89
C VAL A 178 -9.90 0.43 -21.36
N ALA A 179 -8.86 -0.21 -20.84
CA ALA A 179 -8.55 -0.22 -19.42
C ALA A 179 -8.34 1.18 -18.86
N PHE A 180 -7.57 2.03 -19.56
CA PHE A 180 -7.34 3.42 -19.15
C PHE A 180 -8.62 4.29 -19.18
N LYS A 181 -9.57 4.01 -20.06
CA LYS A 181 -10.87 4.69 -20.04
C LYS A 181 -11.72 4.31 -18.84
N ASN A 182 -11.58 3.09 -18.36
CA ASN A 182 -12.36 2.55 -17.24
C ASN A 182 -11.73 2.85 -15.86
N THR A 183 -10.51 3.39 -15.81
CA THR A 183 -9.80 3.73 -14.57
C THR A 183 -9.72 5.24 -14.31
N LYS A 184 -10.32 6.04 -15.19
CA LYS A 184 -10.50 7.49 -15.00
C LYS A 184 -11.82 7.75 -14.25
#